data_9167d930121bc5e42e6da8665f7afaca
#
_entry.id   9167d930121bc5e42e6da8665f7afaca
#
_cell.length_a   1.000
_cell.length_b   1.000
_cell.length_c   1.000
_cell.angle_alpha   90.00
_cell.angle_beta   90.00
_cell.angle_gamma   90.00
#
_symmetry.space_group_name_H-M   'P 1'
#
loop_
_entity.id
_entity.type
_entity.pdbx_description
1 polymer ?
#
loop_
_entity_poly.entity_id
_entity_poly.type
_entity_poly.pdbx_seq_one_letter_code
_entity_poly.pdbx_strand_id
1 'polypeptide(L)'
;MERVPSLSIAVTSKNLTVAAIARQLLAMKIGAFLVGVLKPDGKMINLHYTWADLYHAISWLRHENAKGAHIYIKPAGERHPLVLVDDIAHEAIGQMQQDGWEPCLVTETSPRNYQAWIHLGTPVAVAIRKAVARKLAATYHGDPNSADGDHYGRLAGFTNRKEKYRRPNGMYPFVKVLMTQEKSATQAETVVQALSTPEPSRPQKETDKGNRHVETQMAHTGEITKAIREYHRQAKVIEALYPNTDYSRLDWMIATEMLEQGFSVAAVEVAMREASPLLEERKKGHIDDYITRTVTKAMHAIANGGSIDNELPEKK
;
A
#
# COMPACT_ATOMS: atom_id res chain seq x y z
N MET A 1 13.88 11.87 28.85
CA MET A 1 13.00 11.28 27.80
C MET A 1 11.81 10.64 28.51
N GLU A 2 10.60 11.04 28.17
CA GLU A 2 9.39 10.44 28.71
C GLU A 2 9.28 8.99 28.23
N ARG A 3 8.99 8.07 29.16
CA ARG A 3 8.94 6.63 28.84
C ARG A 3 7.70 6.35 28.00
N VAL A 4 7.88 5.73 26.81
CA VAL A 4 6.77 5.32 25.93
C VAL A 4 5.92 4.27 26.66
N PRO A 5 4.62 4.52 26.93
CA PRO A 5 3.73 3.53 27.54
C PRO A 5 3.46 2.38 26.54
N SER A 6 3.14 1.19 27.06
CA SER A 6 2.61 0.13 26.19
C SER A 6 1.26 0.55 25.60
N LEU A 7 0.87 -0.02 24.46
CA LEU A 7 -0.42 0.28 23.82
C LEU A 7 -1.61 0.05 24.78
N SER A 8 -1.57 -1.05 25.55
CA SER A 8 -2.62 -1.38 26.54
C SER A 8 -2.77 -0.33 27.65
N ILE A 9 -1.67 0.29 28.07
CA ILE A 9 -1.69 1.39 29.04
C ILE A 9 -2.14 2.69 28.35
N ALA A 10 -1.68 2.93 27.13
CA ALA A 10 -1.99 4.15 26.39
C ALA A 10 -3.48 4.32 26.08
N VAL A 11 -4.24 3.22 25.98
CA VAL A 11 -5.71 3.24 25.77
C VAL A 11 -6.45 4.02 26.88
N THR A 12 -5.95 3.99 28.11
CA THR A 12 -6.55 4.69 29.26
C THR A 12 -5.96 6.09 29.49
N SER A 13 -5.14 6.57 28.57
CA SER A 13 -4.50 7.89 28.67
C SER A 13 -5.53 9.02 28.78
N LYS A 14 -5.29 9.98 29.66
CA LYS A 14 -6.05 11.24 29.72
C LYS A 14 -5.86 12.09 28.46
N ASN A 15 -4.79 11.87 27.72
CA ASN A 15 -4.59 12.47 26.39
C ASN A 15 -5.44 11.74 25.38
N LEU A 16 -6.58 12.33 24.98
CA LEU A 16 -7.55 11.71 24.07
C LEU A 16 -6.96 11.33 22.69
N THR A 17 -5.97 12.06 22.20
CA THR A 17 -5.28 11.70 20.94
C THR A 17 -4.47 10.40 21.13
N VAL A 18 -3.71 10.30 22.23
CA VAL A 18 -2.95 9.09 22.56
C VAL A 18 -3.87 7.89 22.71
N ALA A 19 -4.97 8.06 23.48
CA ALA A 19 -5.94 6.99 23.70
C ALA A 19 -6.62 6.53 22.39
N ALA A 20 -6.99 7.45 21.52
CA ALA A 20 -7.62 7.12 20.23
C ALA A 20 -6.66 6.36 19.32
N ILE A 21 -5.40 6.81 19.20
CA ILE A 21 -4.37 6.13 18.42
C ILE A 21 -4.12 4.73 18.97
N ALA A 22 -3.93 4.59 20.28
CA ALA A 22 -3.65 3.30 20.91
C ALA A 22 -4.80 2.30 20.68
N ARG A 23 -6.06 2.74 20.81
CA ARG A 23 -7.24 1.90 20.49
C ARG A 23 -7.25 1.46 19.04
N GLN A 24 -6.95 2.36 18.09
CA GLN A 24 -6.87 2.05 16.68
C GLN A 24 -5.78 1.00 16.41
N LEU A 25 -4.56 1.19 16.90
CA LEU A 25 -3.44 0.28 16.66
C LEU A 25 -3.64 -1.10 17.28
N LEU A 26 -4.22 -1.18 18.50
CA LEU A 26 -4.57 -2.47 19.11
C LEU A 26 -5.57 -3.25 18.28
N ALA A 27 -6.62 -2.58 17.78
CA ALA A 27 -7.63 -3.23 16.95
C ALA A 27 -7.07 -3.70 15.61
N MET A 28 -6.13 -2.94 15.02
CA MET A 28 -5.48 -3.29 13.75
C MET A 28 -4.43 -4.41 13.90
N LYS A 29 -3.91 -4.65 15.11
CA LYS A 29 -2.87 -5.68 15.41
C LYS A 29 -1.65 -5.59 14.48
N ILE A 30 -1.16 -4.39 14.23
CA ILE A 30 0.02 -4.14 13.41
C ILE A 30 1.17 -3.54 14.21
N GLY A 31 2.38 -4.06 14.00
CA GLY A 31 3.59 -3.57 14.69
C GLY A 31 4.29 -2.40 14.01
N ALA A 32 4.11 -2.28 12.68
CA ALA A 32 4.69 -1.20 11.87
C ALA A 32 3.65 -0.68 10.87
N PHE A 33 3.69 0.63 10.64
CA PHE A 33 2.71 1.31 9.79
C PHE A 33 3.32 2.55 9.11
N LEU A 34 2.67 2.97 8.05
CA LEU A 34 2.95 4.23 7.37
C LEU A 34 1.97 5.29 7.90
N VAL A 35 2.50 6.40 8.39
CA VAL A 35 1.73 7.60 8.69
C VAL A 35 1.87 8.57 7.54
N GLY A 36 0.74 8.91 6.92
CA GLY A 36 0.67 9.87 5.83
C GLY A 36 0.26 11.25 6.34
N VAL A 37 1.04 12.28 6.02
CA VAL A 37 0.73 13.68 6.33
C VAL A 37 0.51 14.42 5.03
N LEU A 38 -0.75 14.62 4.64
CA LEU A 38 -1.12 15.37 3.45
C LEU A 38 -1.27 16.85 3.82
N LYS A 39 -0.34 17.65 3.34
CA LYS A 39 -0.31 19.12 3.58
C LYS A 39 -1.34 19.87 2.74
N PRO A 40 -1.70 21.11 3.12
CA PRO A 40 -2.64 21.94 2.35
C PRO A 40 -2.18 22.24 0.91
N ASP A 41 -0.87 22.24 0.65
CA ASP A 41 -0.27 22.41 -0.68
C ASP A 41 -0.34 21.14 -1.56
N GLY A 42 -0.96 20.05 -1.06
CA GLY A 42 -1.07 18.77 -1.75
C GLY A 42 0.13 17.84 -1.57
N LYS A 43 1.20 18.27 -0.89
CA LYS A 43 2.37 17.44 -0.64
C LYS A 43 2.06 16.36 0.39
N MET A 44 2.30 15.09 0.03
CA MET A 44 2.19 13.94 0.93
C MET A 44 3.57 13.60 1.50
N ILE A 45 3.65 13.50 2.83
CA ILE A 45 4.83 13.00 3.54
C ILE A 45 4.46 11.62 4.10
N ASN A 46 5.25 10.60 3.78
CA ASN A 46 5.06 9.23 4.26
C ASN A 46 6.16 8.89 5.27
N LEU A 47 5.75 8.50 6.47
CA LEU A 47 6.63 8.22 7.59
C LEU A 47 6.43 6.78 8.07
N HIS A 48 7.52 6.02 8.10
CA HIS A 48 7.52 4.66 8.57
C HIS A 48 7.68 4.65 10.10
N TYR A 49 6.68 4.17 10.83
CA TYR A 49 6.62 4.25 12.27
C TYR A 49 6.29 2.93 12.93
N THR A 50 6.89 2.71 14.09
CA THR A 50 6.40 1.84 15.17
C THR A 50 5.52 2.65 16.11
N TRP A 51 4.93 2.00 17.13
CA TRP A 51 4.22 2.72 18.19
C TRP A 51 5.09 3.75 18.91
N ALA A 52 6.35 3.40 19.20
CA ALA A 52 7.27 4.30 19.89
C ALA A 52 7.55 5.57 19.06
N ASP A 53 7.81 5.40 17.77
CA ASP A 53 8.05 6.52 16.85
C ASP A 53 6.83 7.43 16.76
N LEU A 54 5.65 6.82 16.59
CA LEU A 54 4.39 7.58 16.53
C LEU A 54 4.11 8.33 17.82
N TYR A 55 4.32 7.68 18.99
CA TYR A 55 4.10 8.32 20.28
C TYR A 55 4.93 9.60 20.42
N HIS A 56 6.20 9.55 20.08
CA HIS A 56 7.07 10.74 20.08
C HIS A 56 6.70 11.77 19.03
N ALA A 57 6.11 11.36 17.91
CA ALA A 57 5.70 12.25 16.83
C ALA A 57 4.33 12.92 17.05
N ILE A 58 3.52 12.50 18.04
CA ILE A 58 2.14 13.00 18.25
C ILE A 58 2.08 14.53 18.33
N SER A 59 3.00 15.16 19.05
CA SER A 59 3.03 16.63 19.20
C SER A 59 3.26 17.32 17.86
N TRP A 60 4.18 16.83 17.05
CA TRP A 60 4.44 17.32 15.70
C TRP A 60 3.24 17.08 14.77
N LEU A 61 2.65 15.89 14.79
CA LEU A 61 1.47 15.58 13.98
C LEU A 61 0.28 16.47 14.33
N ARG A 62 0.08 16.78 15.62
CA ARG A 62 -0.96 17.73 16.07
C ARG A 62 -0.70 19.14 15.53
N HIS A 63 0.55 19.58 15.54
CA HIS A 63 0.93 20.86 14.98
C HIS A 63 0.66 20.92 13.47
N GLU A 64 1.06 19.90 12.70
CA GLU A 64 0.76 19.82 11.26
C GLU A 64 -0.76 19.77 10.99
N ASN A 65 -1.51 18.98 11.76
CA ASN A 65 -2.97 18.93 11.65
C ASN A 65 -3.62 20.28 11.96
N ALA A 66 -3.13 21.02 12.97
CA ALA A 66 -3.60 22.38 13.27
C ALA A 66 -3.35 23.35 12.12
N LYS A 67 -2.26 23.19 11.37
CA LYS A 67 -1.95 23.96 10.16
C LYS A 67 -2.78 23.54 8.92
N GLY A 68 -3.63 22.54 9.04
CA GLY A 68 -4.51 22.11 7.95
C GLY A 68 -4.15 20.77 7.32
N ALA A 69 -3.06 20.12 7.72
CA ALA A 69 -2.71 18.82 7.18
C ALA A 69 -3.71 17.74 7.60
N HIS A 70 -3.94 16.77 6.71
CA HIS A 70 -4.67 15.54 7.01
C HIS A 70 -3.68 14.48 7.48
N ILE A 71 -4.07 13.72 8.51
CA ILE A 71 -3.25 12.65 9.07
C ILE A 71 -3.89 11.31 8.76
N TYR A 72 -3.12 10.44 8.11
CA TYR A 72 -3.55 9.13 7.64
C TYR A 72 -2.66 8.02 8.21
N ILE A 73 -3.15 6.80 8.13
CA ILE A 73 -2.43 5.59 8.52
C ILE A 73 -2.78 4.43 7.57
N LYS A 74 -1.79 3.59 7.28
CA LYS A 74 -1.98 2.26 6.71
C LYS A 74 -0.94 1.30 7.25
N PRO A 75 -1.18 -0.03 7.21
CA PRO A 75 -0.16 -1.02 7.55
C PRO A 75 1.09 -0.85 6.69
N ALA A 76 2.26 -1.14 7.26
CA ALA A 76 3.50 -1.21 6.51
C ALA A 76 3.73 -2.61 5.92
N GLY A 77 4.45 -2.66 4.80
CA GLY A 77 4.83 -3.92 4.14
C GLY A 77 3.84 -4.38 3.07
N GLU A 78 4.34 -5.20 2.16
CA GLU A 78 3.58 -5.71 1.00
C GLU A 78 2.48 -6.71 1.40
N ARG A 79 2.69 -7.42 2.51
CA ARG A 79 1.75 -8.43 3.03
C ARG A 79 1.28 -8.04 4.41
N HIS A 80 -0.01 -7.85 4.56
CA HIS A 80 -0.68 -7.60 5.84
C HIS A 80 -2.13 -8.09 5.80
N PRO A 81 -2.79 -8.31 6.96
CA PRO A 81 -4.13 -8.89 6.99
C PRO A 81 -5.27 -7.88 6.91
N LEU A 82 -5.01 -6.60 6.69
CA LEU A 82 -6.03 -5.55 6.81
C LEU A 82 -6.55 -5.06 5.47
N VAL A 83 -7.86 -4.87 5.39
CA VAL A 83 -8.56 -4.25 4.26
C VAL A 83 -9.38 -3.07 4.78
N LEU A 84 -9.29 -1.94 4.09
CA LEU A 84 -10.10 -0.76 4.37
C LEU A 84 -11.33 -0.73 3.46
N VAL A 85 -12.48 -0.41 4.06
CA VAL A 85 -13.70 0.00 3.35
C VAL A 85 -14.01 1.42 3.79
N ASP A 86 -13.93 2.36 2.86
CA ASP A 86 -14.08 3.79 3.12
C ASP A 86 -15.46 4.30 2.70
N ASP A 87 -15.85 5.41 3.30
CA ASP A 87 -17.02 6.21 2.94
C ASP A 87 -18.36 5.44 3.10
N ILE A 88 -18.46 4.53 4.10
CA ILE A 88 -19.67 3.75 4.37
C ILE A 88 -20.63 4.48 5.31
N ALA A 89 -21.93 4.16 5.17
CA ALA A 89 -22.97 4.61 6.08
C ALA A 89 -22.98 3.78 7.38
N HIS A 90 -23.64 4.29 8.43
CA HIS A 90 -23.71 3.62 9.73
C HIS A 90 -24.41 2.24 9.64
N GLU A 91 -25.44 2.15 8.83
CA GLU A 91 -26.24 0.95 8.62
C GLU A 91 -25.41 -0.19 8.02
N ALA A 92 -24.47 0.14 7.16
CA ALA A 92 -23.56 -0.83 6.55
C ALA A 92 -22.72 -1.58 7.60
N ILE A 93 -22.37 -0.95 8.73
CA ILE A 93 -21.58 -1.58 9.79
C ILE A 93 -22.35 -2.76 10.38
N GLY A 94 -23.66 -2.57 10.68
CA GLY A 94 -24.52 -3.66 11.18
C GLY A 94 -24.69 -4.79 10.17
N GLN A 95 -24.85 -4.45 8.88
CA GLN A 95 -24.94 -5.44 7.81
C GLN A 95 -23.64 -6.24 7.65
N MET A 96 -22.48 -5.56 7.69
CA MET A 96 -21.16 -6.23 7.66
C MET A 96 -21.02 -7.25 8.79
N GLN A 97 -21.49 -6.92 10.01
CA GLN A 97 -21.47 -7.85 11.14
C GLN A 97 -22.37 -9.07 10.93
N GLN A 98 -23.57 -8.88 10.39
CA GLN A 98 -24.51 -9.96 10.10
C GLN A 98 -23.98 -10.89 8.99
N ASP A 99 -23.31 -10.32 8.00
CA ASP A 99 -22.74 -11.06 6.86
C ASP A 99 -21.41 -11.75 7.19
N GLY A 100 -20.90 -11.62 8.44
CA GLY A 100 -19.65 -12.22 8.86
C GLY A 100 -18.38 -11.45 8.41
N TRP A 101 -18.55 -10.20 7.98
CA TRP A 101 -17.46 -9.26 7.68
C TRP A 101 -17.23 -8.29 8.83
N GLU A 102 -17.20 -8.79 10.05
CA GLU A 102 -17.08 -7.97 11.25
C GLU A 102 -15.84 -7.08 11.22
N PRO A 103 -16.01 -5.74 11.27
CA PRO A 103 -14.86 -4.85 11.31
C PRO A 103 -14.06 -5.02 12.61
N CYS A 104 -12.74 -5.14 12.52
CA CYS A 104 -11.88 -5.06 13.70
C CYS A 104 -11.81 -3.64 14.26
N LEU A 105 -12.04 -2.63 13.40
CA LEU A 105 -12.05 -1.22 13.76
C LEU A 105 -13.06 -0.47 12.91
N VAL A 106 -13.86 0.39 13.54
CA VAL A 106 -14.67 1.40 12.86
C VAL A 106 -14.30 2.78 13.39
N THR A 107 -14.04 3.72 12.48
CA THR A 107 -13.81 5.12 12.78
C THR A 107 -14.86 6.02 12.14
N GLU A 108 -15.39 6.99 12.89
CA GLU A 108 -16.13 8.12 12.32
C GLU A 108 -15.13 9.17 11.83
N THR A 109 -15.05 9.36 10.53
CA THR A 109 -14.09 10.30 9.90
C THR A 109 -14.64 11.71 9.76
N SER A 110 -15.95 11.84 9.71
CA SER A 110 -16.76 13.07 9.71
C SER A 110 -18.20 12.70 10.04
N PRO A 111 -19.09 13.65 10.34
CA PRO A 111 -20.48 13.34 10.71
C PRO A 111 -21.17 12.42 9.70
N ARG A 112 -21.60 11.27 10.16
CA ARG A 112 -22.28 10.21 9.39
C ARG A 112 -21.43 9.58 8.27
N ASN A 113 -20.11 9.64 8.37
CA ASN A 113 -19.20 9.04 7.42
C ASN A 113 -18.16 8.17 8.13
N TYR A 114 -18.05 6.91 7.75
CA TYR A 114 -17.30 5.91 8.48
C TYR A 114 -16.27 5.20 7.61
N GLN A 115 -15.21 4.74 8.27
CA GLN A 115 -14.24 3.81 7.71
C GLN A 115 -14.25 2.54 8.54
N ALA A 116 -14.29 1.39 7.88
CA ALA A 116 -14.19 0.08 8.50
C ALA A 116 -12.90 -0.63 8.07
N TRP A 117 -12.12 -1.11 9.04
CA TRP A 117 -10.99 -1.98 8.80
C TRP A 117 -11.38 -3.42 9.09
N ILE A 118 -11.15 -4.30 8.11
CA ILE A 118 -11.45 -5.73 8.18
C ILE A 118 -10.14 -6.49 8.33
N HIS A 119 -10.06 -7.35 9.36
CA HIS A 119 -8.89 -8.21 9.57
C HIS A 119 -9.13 -9.57 8.92
N LEU A 120 -8.28 -9.96 7.96
CA LEU A 120 -8.41 -11.19 7.15
C LEU A 120 -7.81 -12.46 7.82
N GLY A 121 -7.38 -12.37 9.08
CA GLY A 121 -6.76 -13.49 9.81
C GLY A 121 -5.28 -13.63 9.53
N THR A 122 -4.88 -13.72 8.28
CA THR A 122 -3.49 -13.93 7.86
C THR A 122 -2.99 -12.82 6.92
N PRO A 123 -1.68 -12.53 6.91
CA PRO A 123 -1.10 -11.59 5.94
C PRO A 123 -1.23 -12.10 4.51
N VAL A 124 -1.88 -11.32 3.66
CA VAL A 124 -2.11 -11.63 2.24
C VAL A 124 -1.49 -10.57 1.31
N ALA A 125 -1.27 -10.95 0.05
CA ALA A 125 -0.76 -10.04 -0.97
C ALA A 125 -1.79 -8.93 -1.30
N VAL A 126 -1.31 -7.80 -1.85
CA VAL A 126 -2.15 -6.65 -2.23
C VAL A 126 -3.25 -7.04 -3.22
N ALA A 127 -2.99 -7.95 -4.16
CA ALA A 127 -3.99 -8.41 -5.12
C ALA A 127 -5.23 -9.04 -4.44
N ILE A 128 -5.02 -9.86 -3.40
CA ILE A 128 -6.10 -10.46 -2.61
C ILE A 128 -6.83 -9.37 -1.81
N ARG A 129 -6.10 -8.47 -1.15
CA ARG A 129 -6.70 -7.34 -0.43
C ARG A 129 -7.54 -6.46 -1.34
N LYS A 130 -7.05 -6.17 -2.55
CA LYS A 130 -7.76 -5.40 -3.58
C LYS A 130 -9.06 -6.09 -4.01
N ALA A 131 -9.02 -7.41 -4.25
CA ALA A 131 -10.22 -8.16 -4.61
C ALA A 131 -11.27 -8.12 -3.49
N VAL A 132 -10.85 -8.32 -2.23
CA VAL A 132 -11.74 -8.22 -1.06
C VAL A 132 -12.25 -6.79 -0.89
N ALA A 133 -11.39 -5.77 -0.96
CA ALA A 133 -11.79 -4.36 -0.82
C ALA A 133 -12.86 -3.97 -1.86
N ARG A 134 -12.67 -4.36 -3.13
CA ARG A 134 -13.64 -4.11 -4.20
C ARG A 134 -14.97 -4.79 -3.95
N LYS A 135 -14.94 -6.06 -3.52
CA LYS A 135 -16.16 -6.81 -3.16
C LYS A 135 -16.90 -6.09 -2.03
N LEU A 136 -16.20 -5.74 -0.96
CA LEU A 136 -16.82 -5.09 0.20
C LEU A 136 -17.34 -3.68 -0.13
N ALA A 137 -16.57 -2.87 -0.87
CA ALA A 137 -17.01 -1.56 -1.31
C ALA A 137 -18.26 -1.64 -2.19
N ALA A 138 -18.34 -2.59 -3.11
CA ALA A 138 -19.53 -2.81 -3.94
C ALA A 138 -20.73 -3.28 -3.12
N THR A 139 -20.53 -4.18 -2.13
CA THR A 139 -21.62 -4.75 -1.31
C THR A 139 -22.18 -3.72 -0.33
N TYR A 140 -21.32 -2.92 0.30
CA TYR A 140 -21.69 -2.00 1.38
C TYR A 140 -21.68 -0.53 0.97
N HIS A 141 -21.70 -0.26 -0.34
CA HIS A 141 -21.75 1.09 -0.92
C HIS A 141 -20.62 2.02 -0.44
N GLY A 142 -19.43 1.45 -0.23
CA GLY A 142 -18.21 2.23 0.06
C GLY A 142 -17.62 2.86 -1.18
N ASP A 143 -16.60 3.73 -0.98
CA ASP A 143 -15.90 4.40 -2.08
C ASP A 143 -15.08 3.41 -2.92
N PRO A 144 -15.43 3.18 -4.21
CA PRO A 144 -14.68 2.27 -5.08
C PRO A 144 -13.25 2.76 -5.38
N ASN A 145 -12.98 4.07 -5.28
CA ASN A 145 -11.66 4.63 -5.51
C ASN A 145 -10.68 4.31 -4.37
N SER A 146 -11.20 4.03 -3.18
CA SER A 146 -10.42 3.60 -2.02
C SER A 146 -10.20 2.08 -1.95
N ALA A 147 -10.77 1.31 -2.89
CA ALA A 147 -10.75 -0.16 -2.90
C ALA A 147 -9.54 -0.73 -3.68
N ASP A 148 -8.36 -0.17 -3.46
CA ASP A 148 -7.09 -0.58 -4.10
C ASP A 148 -6.32 -1.66 -3.34
N GLY A 149 -6.75 -1.97 -2.10
CA GLY A 149 -6.14 -2.96 -1.21
C GLY A 149 -4.91 -2.47 -0.43
N ASP A 150 -4.51 -1.22 -0.63
CA ASP A 150 -3.38 -0.57 0.08
C ASP A 150 -3.69 0.89 0.46
N HIS A 151 -4.96 1.23 0.57
CA HIS A 151 -5.43 2.59 0.79
C HIS A 151 -5.15 3.10 2.21
N TYR A 152 -4.91 4.41 2.30
CA TYR A 152 -4.77 5.11 3.57
C TYR A 152 -6.12 5.34 4.23
N GLY A 153 -6.29 4.87 5.47
CA GLY A 153 -7.36 5.31 6.36
C GLY A 153 -6.97 6.52 7.19
N ARG A 154 -7.93 7.16 7.83
CA ARG A 154 -7.63 8.28 8.73
C ARG A 154 -7.08 7.80 10.06
N LEU A 155 -6.09 8.52 10.59
CA LEU A 155 -5.58 8.29 11.93
C LEU A 155 -6.52 8.95 12.95
N ALA A 156 -7.04 8.16 13.88
CA ALA A 156 -7.93 8.64 14.94
C ALA A 156 -7.23 9.62 15.90
N GLY A 157 -8.00 10.52 16.52
CA GLY A 157 -7.49 11.51 17.44
C GLY A 157 -6.99 12.82 16.80
N PHE A 158 -7.06 12.92 15.45
CA PHE A 158 -6.80 14.13 14.68
C PHE A 158 -8.07 14.67 14.04
N THR A 159 -8.07 15.94 13.62
CA THR A 159 -9.22 16.55 12.95
C THR A 159 -9.24 16.27 11.47
N ASN A 160 -10.44 16.05 10.92
CA ASN A 160 -10.67 15.99 9.47
C ASN A 160 -10.72 17.42 8.91
N ARG A 161 -9.67 17.85 8.23
CA ARG A 161 -9.46 19.23 7.76
C ARG A 161 -10.10 19.54 6.39
N LYS A 162 -11.00 18.68 5.88
CA LYS A 162 -11.78 19.01 4.66
C LYS A 162 -12.68 20.20 4.94
N GLU A 163 -12.60 21.28 4.15
CA GLU A 163 -13.35 22.52 4.36
C GLU A 163 -14.87 22.32 4.44
N LYS A 164 -15.41 21.38 3.67
CA LYS A 164 -16.85 21.04 3.73
C LYS A 164 -17.35 20.59 5.12
N TYR A 165 -16.42 20.23 6.03
CA TYR A 165 -16.75 19.83 7.41
C TYR A 165 -16.43 20.88 8.46
N ARG A 166 -15.95 22.06 8.06
CA ARG A 166 -15.70 23.17 8.96
C ARG A 166 -17.00 23.65 9.57
N ARG A 167 -17.02 23.70 10.90
CA ARG A 167 -18.20 24.17 11.65
C ARG A 167 -18.25 25.69 11.66
N PRO A 168 -19.42 26.30 11.95
CA PRO A 168 -19.56 27.78 12.04
C PRO A 168 -18.57 28.43 13.03
N ASN A 169 -18.18 27.71 14.09
CA ASN A 169 -17.20 28.16 15.08
C ASN A 169 -15.73 27.97 14.63
N GLY A 170 -15.50 27.62 13.35
CA GLY A 170 -14.18 27.40 12.79
C GLY A 170 -13.52 26.04 13.13
N MET A 171 -14.13 25.22 13.98
CA MET A 171 -13.60 23.91 14.36
C MET A 171 -13.90 22.86 13.31
N TYR A 172 -13.05 21.82 13.27
CA TYR A 172 -13.22 20.63 12.43
C TYR A 172 -13.56 19.42 13.28
N PRO A 173 -14.32 18.43 12.75
CA PRO A 173 -14.63 17.21 13.47
C PRO A 173 -13.37 16.38 13.71
N PHE A 174 -13.27 15.76 14.89
CA PHE A 174 -12.26 14.74 15.15
C PHE A 174 -12.63 13.42 14.50
N VAL A 175 -11.61 12.72 14.03
CA VAL A 175 -11.70 11.30 13.68
C VAL A 175 -11.75 10.51 15.00
N LYS A 176 -12.84 9.76 15.19
CA LYS A 176 -13.12 9.04 16.44
C LYS A 176 -13.12 7.53 16.21
N VAL A 177 -12.58 6.79 17.15
CA VAL A 177 -12.77 5.34 17.21
C VAL A 177 -14.14 5.07 17.82
N LEU A 178 -15.04 4.46 17.00
CA LEU A 178 -16.37 4.08 17.46
C LEU A 178 -16.41 2.66 18.00
N MET A 179 -15.82 1.73 17.26
CA MET A 179 -15.85 0.31 17.58
C MET A 179 -14.47 -0.31 17.37
N THR A 180 -14.12 -1.19 18.28
CA THR A 180 -12.92 -2.04 18.16
C THR A 180 -13.28 -3.49 18.50
N GLN A 181 -12.80 -4.44 17.71
CA GLN A 181 -12.90 -5.87 18.00
C GLN A 181 -11.55 -6.51 17.67
N GLU A 182 -11.02 -7.28 18.61
CA GLU A 182 -9.71 -7.95 18.42
C GLU A 182 -9.84 -9.31 17.72
N LYS A 183 -10.68 -9.41 16.70
CA LYS A 183 -10.91 -10.64 15.93
C LYS A 183 -10.83 -10.42 14.44
N SER A 184 -10.58 -11.51 13.72
CA SER A 184 -10.69 -11.56 12.26
C SER A 184 -12.16 -11.72 11.85
N ALA A 185 -12.50 -11.24 10.65
CA ALA A 185 -13.84 -11.45 10.09
C ALA A 185 -14.10 -12.93 9.83
N THR A 186 -15.28 -13.40 10.16
CA THR A 186 -15.68 -14.82 10.05
C THR A 186 -15.61 -15.34 8.62
N GLN A 187 -15.98 -14.51 7.63
CA GLN A 187 -15.92 -14.85 6.20
C GLN A 187 -14.53 -14.77 5.58
N ALA A 188 -13.56 -14.19 6.29
CA ALA A 188 -12.24 -13.89 5.71
C ALA A 188 -11.49 -15.14 5.25
N GLU A 189 -11.46 -16.20 6.07
CA GLU A 189 -10.70 -17.41 5.76
C GLU A 189 -11.20 -18.07 4.47
N THR A 190 -12.50 -18.26 4.34
CA THR A 190 -13.13 -18.88 3.16
C THR A 190 -12.85 -18.08 1.89
N VAL A 191 -12.98 -16.76 1.96
CA VAL A 191 -12.78 -15.88 0.79
C VAL A 191 -11.30 -15.78 0.43
N VAL A 192 -10.41 -15.70 1.42
CA VAL A 192 -8.96 -15.68 1.16
C VAL A 192 -8.52 -17.02 0.54
N GLN A 193 -8.99 -18.15 1.03
CA GLN A 193 -8.71 -19.44 0.43
C GLN A 193 -9.20 -19.52 -1.02
N ALA A 194 -10.45 -19.13 -1.29
CA ALA A 194 -11.01 -19.13 -2.65
C ALA A 194 -10.20 -18.23 -3.62
N LEU A 195 -9.75 -17.05 -3.16
CA LEU A 195 -8.94 -16.13 -3.97
C LEU A 195 -7.47 -16.54 -4.08
N SER A 196 -7.00 -17.43 -3.20
CA SER A 196 -5.62 -17.94 -3.21
C SER A 196 -5.48 -19.24 -4.00
N THR A 197 -6.58 -19.94 -4.24
CA THR A 197 -6.61 -21.15 -5.07
C THR A 197 -6.55 -20.71 -6.55
N PRO A 198 -5.59 -21.18 -7.35
CA PRO A 198 -5.63 -20.94 -8.79
C PRO A 198 -6.96 -21.48 -9.33
N GLU A 199 -7.70 -20.69 -10.13
CA GLU A 199 -8.88 -21.19 -10.82
C GLU A 199 -8.49 -22.48 -11.58
N PRO A 200 -9.28 -23.58 -11.45
CA PRO A 200 -9.08 -24.72 -12.31
C PRO A 200 -9.28 -24.21 -13.76
N SER A 201 -8.21 -24.23 -14.53
CA SER A 201 -8.24 -23.86 -15.94
C SER A 201 -9.43 -24.56 -16.60
N ARG A 202 -10.33 -23.77 -17.24
CA ARG A 202 -11.40 -24.33 -18.09
C ARG A 202 -10.77 -25.36 -19.01
N PRO A 203 -11.40 -26.54 -19.19
CA PRO A 203 -10.88 -27.58 -20.05
C PRO A 203 -10.72 -26.99 -21.46
N GLN A 204 -9.50 -26.66 -21.87
CA GLN A 204 -9.14 -26.49 -23.25
C GLN A 204 -9.16 -27.89 -23.86
N LYS A 205 -9.87 -28.01 -24.97
CA LYS A 205 -9.91 -29.24 -25.79
C LYS A 205 -8.49 -29.74 -25.98
N GLU A 206 -8.25 -30.96 -25.53
CA GLU A 206 -7.02 -31.70 -25.78
C GLU A 206 -6.68 -31.71 -27.26
N THR A 207 -5.56 -31.07 -27.59
CA THR A 207 -4.72 -31.53 -28.69
C THR A 207 -3.38 -31.87 -28.09
N ASP A 208 -3.16 -33.15 -28.03
CA ASP A 208 -1.98 -33.86 -27.61
C ASP A 208 -0.69 -33.30 -28.24
N LYS A 209 0.15 -32.61 -27.44
CA LYS A 209 1.60 -32.49 -27.66
C LYS A 209 2.33 -32.05 -26.39
N GLY A 210 2.90 -33.02 -25.71
CA GLY A 210 4.23 -32.90 -25.12
C GLY A 210 4.42 -32.14 -23.83
N ASN A 211 4.46 -32.85 -22.77
CA ASN A 211 4.99 -32.74 -21.39
C ASN A 211 6.26 -31.85 -21.14
N ARG A 212 6.60 -30.91 -21.99
CA ARG A 212 7.73 -29.97 -21.80
C ARG A 212 7.34 -28.55 -21.40
N HIS A 213 6.03 -28.21 -21.39
CA HIS A 213 5.57 -26.83 -21.17
C HIS A 213 5.30 -26.47 -19.70
N VAL A 214 5.07 -27.43 -18.83
CA VAL A 214 4.71 -27.18 -17.41
C VAL A 214 5.95 -26.82 -16.58
N GLU A 215 7.07 -27.46 -16.81
CA GLU A 215 8.34 -27.08 -16.12
C GLU A 215 8.85 -25.72 -16.54
N THR A 216 8.69 -25.34 -17.80
CA THR A 216 9.10 -24.03 -18.34
C THR A 216 8.24 -22.88 -17.78
N GLN A 217 6.93 -23.08 -17.57
CA GLN A 217 6.05 -22.04 -17.01
C GLN A 217 6.27 -21.81 -15.50
N MET A 218 6.53 -22.86 -14.73
CA MET A 218 6.87 -22.72 -13.30
C MET A 218 8.22 -22.06 -13.08
N ALA A 219 9.23 -22.38 -13.90
CA ALA A 219 10.53 -21.74 -13.90
C ALA A 219 10.41 -20.25 -14.28
N HIS A 220 9.58 -19.91 -15.25
CA HIS A 220 9.35 -18.53 -15.71
C HIS A 220 8.65 -17.67 -14.64
N THR A 221 7.65 -18.21 -13.95
CA THR A 221 6.95 -17.51 -12.84
C THR A 221 7.88 -17.26 -11.65
N GLY A 222 8.76 -18.20 -11.33
CA GLY A 222 9.78 -18.05 -10.28
C GLY A 222 10.80 -16.96 -10.61
N GLU A 223 11.25 -16.88 -11.86
CA GLU A 223 12.17 -15.85 -12.34
C GLU A 223 11.53 -14.45 -12.29
N ILE A 224 10.29 -14.29 -12.75
CA ILE A 224 9.55 -13.02 -12.71
C ILE A 224 9.42 -12.50 -11.29
N THR A 225 9.03 -13.34 -10.34
CA THR A 225 8.90 -12.94 -8.93
C THR A 225 10.25 -12.51 -8.34
N LYS A 226 11.35 -13.18 -8.73
CA LYS A 226 12.71 -12.81 -8.34
C LYS A 226 13.12 -11.49 -8.97
N ALA A 227 12.79 -11.27 -10.25
CA ALA A 227 13.09 -10.06 -10.98
C ALA A 227 12.40 -8.81 -10.38
N ILE A 228 11.10 -8.91 -10.03
CA ILE A 228 10.36 -7.82 -9.39
C ILE A 228 11.00 -7.46 -8.03
N ARG A 229 11.36 -8.45 -7.23
CA ARG A 229 12.04 -8.24 -5.95
C ARG A 229 13.40 -7.56 -6.12
N GLU A 230 14.16 -8.00 -7.12
CA GLU A 230 15.48 -7.43 -7.42
C GLU A 230 15.36 -5.99 -7.89
N TYR A 231 14.37 -5.68 -8.76
CA TYR A 231 14.09 -4.31 -9.16
C TYR A 231 13.87 -3.39 -7.96
N HIS A 232 13.00 -3.76 -7.03
CA HIS A 232 12.74 -2.98 -5.81
C HIS A 232 13.98 -2.82 -4.93
N ARG A 233 14.81 -3.88 -4.81
CA ARG A 233 16.06 -3.82 -4.06
C ARG A 233 17.02 -2.79 -4.65
N GLN A 234 17.19 -2.83 -5.96
CA GLN A 234 18.10 -1.94 -6.66
C GLN A 234 17.60 -0.49 -6.68
N ALA A 235 16.30 -0.27 -6.85
CA ALA A 235 15.71 1.05 -6.79
C ALA A 235 16.05 1.75 -5.47
N LYS A 236 15.93 1.07 -4.33
CA LYS A 236 16.30 1.60 -3.01
C LYS A 236 17.78 1.96 -2.91
N VAL A 237 18.66 1.14 -3.48
CA VAL A 237 20.11 1.39 -3.47
C VAL A 237 20.45 2.60 -4.33
N ILE A 238 19.90 2.68 -5.54
CA ILE A 238 20.17 3.80 -6.47
C ILE A 238 19.60 5.11 -5.94
N GLU A 239 18.38 5.12 -5.39
CA GLU A 239 17.78 6.30 -4.76
C GLU A 239 18.62 6.80 -3.57
N ALA A 240 19.19 5.89 -2.78
CA ALA A 240 20.08 6.26 -1.67
C ALA A 240 21.40 6.88 -2.13
N LEU A 241 21.98 6.35 -3.23
CA LEU A 241 23.24 6.84 -3.79
C LEU A 241 23.06 8.11 -4.65
N TYR A 242 21.91 8.23 -5.34
CA TYR A 242 21.61 9.30 -6.28
C TYR A 242 20.22 9.91 -6.03
N PRO A 243 20.02 10.65 -4.95
CA PRO A 243 18.69 11.10 -4.48
C PRO A 243 17.93 12.03 -5.43
N ASN A 244 18.58 12.55 -6.49
CA ASN A 244 17.97 13.41 -7.51
C ASN A 244 17.91 12.76 -8.90
N THR A 245 18.08 11.45 -8.99
CA THR A 245 17.98 10.72 -10.26
C THR A 245 16.54 10.68 -10.75
N ASP A 246 16.29 11.02 -12.01
CA ASP A 246 14.97 10.86 -12.61
C ASP A 246 14.63 9.36 -12.81
N TYR A 247 13.35 9.04 -12.77
CA TYR A 247 12.89 7.66 -12.85
C TYR A 247 13.22 6.96 -14.18
N SER A 248 13.40 7.67 -15.29
CA SER A 248 13.76 7.04 -16.56
C SER A 248 15.23 6.61 -16.54
N ARG A 249 16.08 7.36 -15.86
CA ARG A 249 17.48 6.97 -15.62
C ARG A 249 17.56 5.83 -14.62
N LEU A 250 16.77 5.90 -13.54
CA LEU A 250 16.65 4.81 -12.56
C LEU A 250 16.26 3.50 -13.24
N ASP A 251 15.22 3.51 -14.08
CA ASP A 251 14.73 2.35 -14.81
C ASP A 251 15.82 1.75 -15.72
N TRP A 252 16.58 2.61 -16.42
CA TRP A 252 17.66 2.16 -17.29
C TRP A 252 18.83 1.54 -16.51
N MET A 253 19.25 2.16 -15.39
CA MET A 253 20.32 1.62 -14.53
C MET A 253 19.95 0.26 -13.96
N ILE A 254 18.72 0.11 -13.46
CA ILE A 254 18.21 -1.14 -12.91
C ILE A 254 18.12 -2.21 -14.00
N ALA A 255 17.58 -1.88 -15.19
CA ALA A 255 17.48 -2.82 -16.30
C ALA A 255 18.87 -3.33 -16.73
N THR A 256 19.87 -2.44 -16.80
CA THR A 256 21.25 -2.81 -17.14
C THR A 256 21.83 -3.79 -16.11
N GLU A 257 21.77 -3.46 -14.84
CA GLU A 257 22.29 -4.30 -13.75
C GLU A 257 21.58 -5.67 -13.69
N MET A 258 20.27 -5.71 -13.86
CA MET A 258 19.52 -6.98 -13.85
C MET A 258 19.88 -7.88 -15.04
N LEU A 259 20.08 -7.31 -16.23
CA LEU A 259 20.54 -8.06 -17.40
C LEU A 259 21.96 -8.59 -17.21
N GLU A 260 22.88 -7.81 -16.61
CA GLU A 260 24.23 -8.24 -16.24
C GLU A 260 24.22 -9.38 -15.21
N GLN A 261 23.27 -9.37 -14.30
CA GLN A 261 23.04 -10.46 -13.33
C GLN A 261 22.40 -11.72 -13.97
N GLY A 262 22.08 -11.70 -15.27
CA GLY A 262 21.57 -12.84 -16.02
C GLY A 262 20.06 -13.04 -15.96
N PHE A 263 19.29 -12.03 -15.57
CA PHE A 263 17.83 -12.07 -15.73
C PHE A 263 17.46 -12.02 -17.21
N SER A 264 16.43 -12.77 -17.59
CA SER A 264 15.92 -12.73 -18.97
C SER A 264 15.29 -11.38 -19.31
N VAL A 265 15.38 -10.98 -20.58
CA VAL A 265 14.74 -9.74 -21.09
C VAL A 265 13.27 -9.67 -20.68
N ALA A 266 12.53 -10.77 -20.86
CA ALA A 266 11.12 -10.85 -20.48
C ALA A 266 10.88 -10.61 -18.98
N ALA A 267 11.75 -11.17 -18.12
CA ALA A 267 11.65 -10.95 -16.66
C ALA A 267 11.95 -9.51 -16.27
N VAL A 268 12.91 -8.85 -16.93
CA VAL A 268 13.23 -7.43 -16.71
C VAL A 268 12.08 -6.53 -17.18
N GLU A 269 11.49 -6.79 -18.34
CA GLU A 269 10.35 -6.02 -18.86
C GLU A 269 9.14 -6.11 -17.93
N VAL A 270 8.83 -7.30 -17.40
CA VAL A 270 7.75 -7.48 -16.42
C VAL A 270 8.09 -6.79 -15.10
N ALA A 271 9.33 -6.90 -14.61
CA ALA A 271 9.75 -6.23 -13.39
C ALA A 271 9.65 -4.70 -13.51
N MET A 272 10.04 -4.11 -14.64
CA MET A 272 9.86 -2.68 -14.91
C MET A 272 8.39 -2.29 -14.91
N ARG A 273 7.52 -3.09 -15.54
CA ARG A 273 6.08 -2.82 -15.61
C ARG A 273 5.43 -2.76 -14.23
N GLU A 274 5.80 -3.71 -13.37
CA GLU A 274 5.19 -3.89 -12.04
C GLU A 274 5.80 -3.01 -10.95
N ALA A 275 7.07 -2.63 -11.09
CA ALA A 275 7.84 -2.04 -10.01
C ALA A 275 8.39 -0.63 -10.29
N SER A 276 8.37 -0.15 -11.53
CA SER A 276 8.90 1.19 -11.86
C SER A 276 7.99 2.28 -11.28
N PRO A 277 8.56 3.24 -10.50
CA PRO A 277 7.77 4.25 -9.82
C PRO A 277 6.99 5.15 -10.79
N LEU A 278 5.70 5.34 -10.52
CA LEU A 278 4.80 6.22 -11.28
C LEU A 278 4.79 5.96 -12.80
N LEU A 279 5.04 4.71 -13.23
CA LEU A 279 5.19 4.38 -14.64
C LEU A 279 3.95 4.73 -15.46
N GLU A 280 2.76 4.41 -14.96
CA GLU A 280 1.49 4.71 -15.63
C GLU A 280 1.24 6.21 -15.78
N GLU A 281 1.64 7.01 -14.79
CA GLU A 281 1.49 8.47 -14.83
C GLU A 281 2.52 9.11 -15.78
N ARG A 282 3.78 8.66 -15.72
CA ARG A 282 4.90 9.20 -16.51
C ARG A 282 4.84 8.83 -18.00
N LYS A 283 4.28 7.66 -18.32
CA LYS A 283 4.32 7.06 -19.67
C LYS A 283 2.94 6.69 -20.18
N LYS A 284 1.91 7.43 -19.77
CA LYS A 284 0.51 7.18 -20.14
C LYS A 284 0.36 6.97 -21.67
N GLY A 285 -0.18 5.81 -22.05
CA GLY A 285 -0.40 5.43 -23.45
C GLY A 285 0.85 4.94 -24.23
N HIS A 286 2.06 4.91 -23.59
CA HIS A 286 3.32 4.52 -24.25
C HIS A 286 4.18 3.58 -23.38
N ILE A 287 3.57 2.88 -22.43
CA ILE A 287 4.29 2.06 -21.45
C ILE A 287 5.09 0.94 -22.13
N ASP A 288 4.48 0.20 -23.04
CA ASP A 288 5.14 -0.93 -23.74
C ASP A 288 6.34 -0.46 -24.56
N ASP A 289 6.16 0.60 -25.34
CA ASP A 289 7.22 1.21 -26.14
C ASP A 289 8.35 1.76 -25.26
N TYR A 290 8.02 2.38 -24.12
CA TYR A 290 9.00 2.86 -23.17
C TYR A 290 9.83 1.73 -22.55
N ILE A 291 9.19 0.66 -22.08
CA ILE A 291 9.87 -0.50 -21.48
C ILE A 291 10.80 -1.14 -22.52
N THR A 292 10.28 -1.45 -23.71
CA THR A 292 11.06 -2.08 -24.78
C THR A 292 12.28 -1.25 -25.17
N ARG A 293 12.13 0.08 -25.33
CA ARG A 293 13.26 0.96 -25.64
C ARG A 293 14.29 1.03 -24.50
N THR A 294 13.84 1.05 -23.25
CA THR A 294 14.72 1.12 -22.08
C THR A 294 15.54 -0.16 -21.96
N VAL A 295 14.91 -1.33 -22.09
CA VAL A 295 15.59 -2.63 -22.03
C VAL A 295 16.53 -2.83 -23.22
N THR A 296 16.11 -2.44 -24.44
CA THR A 296 16.95 -2.47 -25.63
C THR A 296 18.20 -1.58 -25.46
N LYS A 297 18.05 -0.37 -24.91
CA LYS A 297 19.17 0.53 -24.60
C LYS A 297 20.12 -0.10 -23.59
N ALA A 298 19.60 -0.76 -22.55
CA ALA A 298 20.41 -1.46 -21.57
C ALA A 298 21.21 -2.63 -22.19
N MET A 299 20.58 -3.43 -23.04
CA MET A 299 21.27 -4.51 -23.78
C MET A 299 22.40 -3.97 -24.67
N HIS A 300 22.17 -2.87 -25.38
CA HIS A 300 23.20 -2.24 -26.20
C HIS A 300 24.37 -1.69 -25.36
N ALA A 301 24.09 -1.12 -24.18
CA ALA A 301 25.15 -0.66 -23.28
C ALA A 301 26.06 -1.81 -22.82
N ILE A 302 25.47 -2.95 -22.43
CA ILE A 302 26.19 -4.16 -22.03
C ILE A 302 27.02 -4.71 -23.21
N ALA A 303 26.43 -4.82 -24.41
CA ALA A 303 27.10 -5.35 -25.59
C ALA A 303 28.31 -4.49 -26.03
N ASN A 304 28.29 -3.18 -25.78
CA ASN A 304 29.34 -2.24 -26.13
C ASN A 304 30.39 -2.04 -25.02
N GLY A 305 30.36 -2.81 -23.92
CA GLY A 305 31.30 -2.73 -22.81
C GLY A 305 31.20 -1.42 -22.00
N GLY A 306 30.06 -0.73 -22.07
CA GLY A 306 29.79 0.52 -21.35
C GLY A 306 29.46 0.23 -19.89
N SER A 307 30.44 0.44 -19.01
CA SER A 307 30.19 0.55 -17.57
C SER A 307 29.32 1.77 -17.27
N ILE A 308 28.45 1.64 -16.29
CA ILE A 308 27.51 2.69 -15.80
C ILE A 308 28.21 4.04 -15.51
N ASP A 309 29.51 4.02 -15.28
CA ASP A 309 30.31 5.20 -14.89
C ASP A 309 30.68 6.15 -16.05
N ASN A 310 30.52 5.76 -17.31
CA ASN A 310 31.00 6.54 -18.46
C ASN A 310 29.98 7.48 -19.13
N GLU A 311 28.73 7.53 -18.70
CA GLU A 311 27.70 8.44 -19.26
C GLU A 311 27.14 9.43 -18.21
N LEU A 312 27.98 9.99 -17.35
CA LEU A 312 27.61 11.16 -16.57
C LEU A 312 27.71 12.41 -17.47
N PRO A 313 26.64 13.08 -17.86
CA PRO A 313 26.73 14.38 -18.51
C PRO A 313 27.26 15.39 -17.48
N GLU A 314 28.35 16.07 -17.85
CA GLU A 314 28.85 17.25 -17.12
C GLU A 314 27.70 18.26 -16.95
N LYS A 315 27.62 18.82 -15.74
CA LYS A 315 26.71 19.90 -15.41
C LYS A 315 26.92 21.07 -16.37
N LYS A 316 25.91 21.45 -17.10
CA LYS A 316 25.74 22.81 -17.61
C LYS A 316 24.79 23.58 -16.74
#